data_996d13c5602a6a55f1e87b332406ff5a
#
_entry.id   996d13c5602a6a55f1e87b332406ff5a
#
_cell.length_a   1.000
_cell.length_b   1.000
_cell.length_c   1.000
_cell.angle_alpha   90.00
_cell.angle_beta   90.00
_cell.angle_gamma   90.00
#
_symmetry.space_group_name_H-M   'P 1'
#
loop_
_entity.id
_entity.type
_entity.pdbx_description
1 polymer ?
#
loop_
_entity_poly.entity_id
_entity_poly.type
_entity_poly.pdbx_seq_one_letter_code
_entity_poly.pdbx_strand_id
1 'polypeptide(L)'
;MKTKLFFLFAIVAGLGITNVQAQSIHKHSKHESTRIKQGVHSGELTRAETKRLAKEQKNIHQDIRSAKMDDGKIGPHERREINRDQARASRHIYRAKHNSYERF
;
A
#
# COMPACT_ATOMS: atom_id res chain seq x y z
N MET A 1 -34.57 26.09 0.12
CA MET A 1 -33.94 25.55 -1.07
C MET A 1 -32.40 25.63 -1.03
N LYS A 2 -31.82 26.75 -0.59
CA LYS A 2 -30.35 26.90 -0.50
C LYS A 2 -29.70 25.96 0.52
N THR A 3 -30.41 25.62 1.60
CA THR A 3 -29.90 24.71 2.63
C THR A 3 -29.82 23.25 2.17
N LYS A 4 -30.70 22.80 1.28
CA LYS A 4 -30.68 21.44 0.75
C LYS A 4 -29.53 21.22 -0.23
N LEU A 5 -29.16 22.23 -1.00
CA LEU A 5 -28.00 22.16 -1.91
C LEU A 5 -26.67 22.07 -1.14
N PHE A 6 -26.58 22.75 -0.02
CA PHE A 6 -25.38 22.69 0.84
C PHE A 6 -25.17 21.30 1.44
N PHE A 7 -26.26 20.63 1.83
CA PHE A 7 -26.19 19.28 2.38
C PHE A 7 -25.73 18.23 1.34
N LEU A 8 -26.20 18.36 0.10
CA LEU A 8 -25.77 17.45 -0.98
C LEU A 8 -24.27 17.63 -1.32
N PHE A 9 -23.79 18.85 -1.27
CA PHE A 9 -22.38 19.13 -1.56
C PHE A 9 -21.45 18.55 -0.47
N ALA A 10 -21.86 18.60 0.79
CA ALA A 10 -21.09 18.03 1.90
C ALA A 10 -21.00 16.51 1.82
N ILE A 11 -22.07 15.83 1.38
CA ILE A 11 -22.09 14.37 1.23
C ILE A 11 -21.17 13.91 0.09
N VAL A 12 -21.15 14.65 -1.03
CA VAL A 12 -20.29 14.33 -2.17
C VAL A 12 -18.81 14.52 -1.80
N ALA A 13 -18.49 15.55 -1.04
CA ALA A 13 -17.12 15.78 -0.57
C ALA A 13 -16.65 14.66 0.37
N GLY A 14 -17.54 14.17 1.24
CA GLY A 14 -17.22 13.07 2.15
C GLY A 14 -16.93 11.74 1.44
N LEU A 15 -17.69 11.44 0.40
CA LEU A 15 -17.48 10.23 -0.41
C LEU A 15 -16.21 10.31 -1.25
N GLY A 16 -15.84 11.48 -1.72
CA GLY A 16 -14.62 11.70 -2.48
C GLY A 16 -13.36 11.44 -1.67
N ILE A 17 -13.35 11.82 -0.41
CA ILE A 17 -12.19 11.64 0.48
C ILE A 17 -11.93 10.15 0.75
N THR A 18 -12.97 9.35 0.97
CA THR A 18 -12.80 7.91 1.23
C THR A 18 -12.27 7.15 0.03
N ASN A 19 -12.71 7.51 -1.16
CA ASN A 19 -12.24 6.87 -2.39
C ASN A 19 -10.78 7.18 -2.68
N VAL A 20 -10.34 8.40 -2.45
CA VAL A 20 -8.95 8.83 -2.64
C VAL A 20 -8.01 8.05 -1.74
N GLN A 21 -8.38 7.80 -0.48
CA GLN A 21 -7.54 7.08 0.47
C GLN A 21 -7.40 5.60 0.11
N ALA A 22 -8.47 4.94 -0.32
CA ALA A 22 -8.43 3.55 -0.77
C ALA A 22 -7.57 3.41 -2.02
N GLN A 23 -7.68 4.34 -2.97
CA GLN A 23 -6.85 4.38 -4.17
C GLN A 23 -5.38 4.60 -3.85
N SER A 24 -5.07 5.43 -2.85
CA SER A 24 -3.71 5.68 -2.40
C SER A 24 -3.03 4.42 -1.89
N ILE A 25 -3.70 3.65 -1.04
CA ILE A 25 -3.19 2.37 -0.52
C ILE A 25 -2.94 1.38 -1.66
N HIS A 26 -3.89 1.28 -2.59
CA HIS A 26 -3.78 0.37 -3.73
C HIS A 26 -2.62 0.75 -4.67
N LYS A 27 -2.48 2.02 -4.98
CA LYS A 27 -1.37 2.54 -5.80
C LYS A 27 -0.02 2.28 -5.14
N HIS A 28 0.06 2.46 -3.84
CA HIS A 28 1.29 2.23 -3.08
C HIS A 28 1.71 0.77 -3.14
N SER A 29 0.77 -0.16 -2.93
CA SER A 29 1.02 -1.60 -3.04
C SER A 29 1.52 -1.98 -4.44
N LYS A 30 0.89 -1.46 -5.48
CA LYS A 30 1.27 -1.71 -6.86
C LYS A 30 2.66 -1.16 -7.16
N HIS A 31 2.97 0.02 -6.67
CA HIS A 31 4.28 0.65 -6.84
C HIS A 31 5.38 -0.16 -6.15
N GLU A 32 5.14 -0.63 -4.94
CA GLU A 32 6.11 -1.48 -4.22
C GLU A 32 6.37 -2.79 -4.97
N SER A 33 5.33 -3.45 -5.44
CA SER A 33 5.47 -4.68 -6.24
C SER A 33 6.29 -4.45 -7.50
N THR A 34 6.08 -3.31 -8.17
CA THR A 34 6.85 -2.92 -9.35
C THR A 34 8.33 -2.72 -9.00
N ARG A 35 8.62 -2.08 -7.89
CA ARG A 35 10.01 -1.88 -7.43
C ARG A 35 10.71 -3.20 -7.15
N ILE A 36 10.02 -4.17 -6.57
CA ILE A 36 10.58 -5.51 -6.34
C ILE A 36 10.89 -6.19 -7.67
N LYS A 37 9.96 -6.16 -8.61
CA LYS A 37 10.19 -6.74 -9.95
C LYS A 37 11.37 -6.10 -10.66
N GLN A 38 11.49 -4.79 -10.59
CA GLN A 38 12.63 -4.07 -11.16
C GLN A 38 13.95 -4.48 -10.50
N GLY A 39 13.94 -4.66 -9.18
CA GLY A 39 15.11 -5.12 -8.45
C GLY A 39 15.55 -6.53 -8.84
N VAL A 40 14.59 -7.42 -9.12
CA VAL A 40 14.89 -8.76 -9.63
C VAL A 40 15.51 -8.69 -11.03
N HIS A 41 14.92 -7.92 -11.92
CA HIS A 41 15.40 -7.80 -13.30
C HIS A 41 16.78 -7.14 -13.39
N SER A 42 17.04 -6.14 -12.56
CA SER A 42 18.32 -5.43 -12.55
C SER A 42 19.42 -6.17 -11.83
N GLY A 43 19.09 -7.25 -11.09
CA GLY A 43 20.04 -7.96 -10.25
C GLY A 43 20.35 -7.27 -8.94
N GLU A 44 19.63 -6.21 -8.59
CA GLU A 44 19.80 -5.53 -7.32
C GLU A 44 19.29 -6.32 -6.11
N LEU A 45 18.36 -7.26 -6.35
CA LEU A 45 17.80 -8.11 -5.29
C LEU A 45 18.31 -9.54 -5.43
N THR A 46 18.76 -10.11 -4.32
CA THR A 46 19.07 -11.53 -4.23
C THR A 46 17.77 -12.35 -4.19
N ARG A 47 17.90 -13.65 -4.42
CA ARG A 47 16.75 -14.56 -4.33
C ARG A 47 16.13 -14.55 -2.92
N ALA A 48 16.96 -14.56 -1.89
CA ALA A 48 16.50 -14.54 -0.50
C ALA A 48 15.80 -13.22 -0.16
N GLU A 49 16.34 -12.09 -0.62
CA GLU A 49 15.72 -10.77 -0.44
C GLU A 49 14.38 -10.69 -1.15
N THR A 50 14.31 -11.20 -2.39
CA THR A 50 13.08 -11.22 -3.17
C THR A 50 11.98 -12.02 -2.45
N LYS A 51 12.31 -13.19 -1.91
CA LYS A 51 11.34 -14.02 -1.17
C LYS A 51 10.81 -13.30 0.07
N ARG A 52 11.68 -12.65 0.82
CA ARG A 52 11.31 -11.93 2.03
C ARG A 52 10.42 -10.75 1.72
N LEU A 53 10.78 -9.95 0.72
CA LEU A 53 9.99 -8.80 0.29
C LEU A 53 8.63 -9.23 -0.28
N ALA A 54 8.59 -10.29 -1.05
CA ALA A 54 7.34 -10.84 -1.59
C ALA A 54 6.41 -11.32 -0.47
N LYS A 55 6.96 -11.96 0.56
CA LYS A 55 6.18 -12.40 1.72
C LYS A 55 5.60 -11.22 2.48
N GLU A 56 6.39 -10.17 2.65
CA GLU A 56 5.93 -8.92 3.29
C GLU A 56 4.78 -8.30 2.51
N GLN A 57 4.89 -8.22 1.19
CA GLN A 57 3.81 -7.73 0.32
C GLN A 57 2.55 -8.58 0.44
N LYS A 58 2.72 -9.90 0.49
CA LYS A 58 1.59 -10.82 0.66
C LYS A 58 0.85 -10.55 1.98
N ASN A 59 1.58 -10.36 3.05
CA ASN A 59 1.00 -10.06 4.36
C ASN A 59 0.21 -8.75 4.34
N ILE A 60 0.78 -7.71 3.74
CA ILE A 60 0.11 -6.41 3.59
C ILE A 60 -1.17 -6.54 2.75
N HIS A 61 -1.12 -7.30 1.66
CA HIS A 61 -2.30 -7.55 0.83
C HIS A 61 -3.40 -8.29 1.59
N GLN A 62 -3.03 -9.24 2.44
CA GLN A 62 -3.97 -9.95 3.30
C GLN A 62 -4.62 -9.00 4.32
N ASP A 63 -3.85 -8.11 4.92
CA ASP A 63 -4.35 -7.14 5.88
C ASP A 63 -5.33 -6.16 5.21
N ILE A 64 -5.01 -5.70 4.01
CA ILE A 64 -5.91 -4.84 3.23
C ILE A 64 -7.22 -5.58 2.92
N ARG A 65 -7.11 -6.83 2.49
CA ARG A 65 -8.29 -7.63 2.16
C ARG A 65 -9.16 -7.89 3.38
N SER A 66 -8.56 -8.24 4.52
CA SER A 66 -9.26 -8.47 5.77
C SER A 66 -9.98 -7.21 6.24
N ALA A 67 -9.33 -6.06 6.14
CA ALA A 67 -9.91 -4.78 6.51
C ALA A 67 -11.15 -4.46 5.67
N LYS A 68 -11.11 -4.75 4.37
CA LYS A 68 -12.23 -4.53 3.46
C LYS A 68 -13.39 -5.50 3.70
N MET A 69 -13.09 -6.74 4.13
CA MET A 69 -14.11 -7.77 4.32
C MET A 69 -14.96 -7.54 5.57
N ASP A 70 -14.43 -6.85 6.58
CA ASP A 70 -15.13 -6.62 7.84
C ASP A 70 -16.40 -5.78 7.65
N ASP A 71 -16.26 -4.63 6.97
CA ASP A 71 -17.38 -3.69 6.76
C ASP A 71 -17.38 -3.06 5.36
N GLY A 72 -16.58 -3.60 4.46
CA GLY A 72 -16.42 -3.08 3.11
C GLY A 72 -15.56 -1.83 2.99
N LYS A 73 -15.05 -1.33 4.12
CA LYS A 73 -14.26 -0.09 4.16
C LYS A 73 -13.05 -0.28 5.06
N ILE A 74 -11.96 0.40 4.71
CA ILE A 74 -10.77 0.44 5.55
C ILE A 74 -10.98 1.54 6.59
N GLY A 75 -11.09 1.18 7.87
CA GLY A 75 -11.27 2.11 8.97
C GLY A 75 -10.02 2.94 9.25
N PRO A 76 -10.14 4.03 10.04
CA PRO A 76 -8.98 4.90 10.35
C PRO A 76 -7.84 4.17 11.03
N HIS A 77 -8.13 3.24 11.93
CA HIS A 77 -7.12 2.45 12.64
C HIS A 77 -6.41 1.50 11.69
N GLU A 78 -7.15 0.75 10.90
CA GLU A 78 -6.64 -0.20 9.90
C GLU A 78 -5.80 0.52 8.84
N ARG A 79 -6.25 1.68 8.39
CA ARG A 79 -5.50 2.49 7.43
C ARG A 79 -4.15 2.94 7.98
N ARG A 80 -4.10 3.34 9.25
CA ARG A 80 -2.83 3.72 9.89
C ARG A 80 -1.88 2.54 9.98
N GLU A 81 -2.37 1.36 10.31
CA GLU A 81 -1.56 0.14 10.35
C GLU A 81 -1.03 -0.22 8.96
N ILE A 82 -1.89 -0.23 7.96
CA ILE A 82 -1.51 -0.52 6.57
C ILE A 82 -0.48 0.47 6.08
N ASN A 83 -0.69 1.77 6.33
CA ASN A 83 0.27 2.80 5.92
C ASN A 83 1.62 2.61 6.61
N ARG A 84 1.64 2.23 7.87
CA ARG A 84 2.86 1.94 8.61
C ARG A 84 3.59 0.75 8.02
N ASP A 85 2.87 -0.31 7.72
CA ASP A 85 3.45 -1.53 7.15
C ASP A 85 3.98 -1.28 5.74
N GLN A 86 3.26 -0.50 4.93
CA GLN A 86 3.73 -0.09 3.61
C GLN A 86 4.98 0.79 3.69
N ALA A 87 5.04 1.70 4.64
CA ALA A 87 6.23 2.53 4.85
C ALA A 87 7.43 1.68 5.26
N ARG A 88 7.22 0.71 6.12
CA ARG A 88 8.27 -0.25 6.52
C ARG A 88 8.74 -1.08 5.34
N ALA A 89 7.80 -1.63 4.58
CA ALA A 89 8.10 -2.41 3.38
C ALA A 89 8.90 -1.59 2.36
N SER A 90 8.52 -0.35 2.16
CA SER A 90 9.23 0.56 1.25
C SER A 90 10.69 0.76 1.67
N ARG A 91 10.94 0.91 2.98
CA ARG A 91 12.31 1.01 3.51
C ARG A 91 13.09 -0.29 3.30
N HIS A 92 12.45 -1.44 3.49
CA HIS A 92 13.08 -2.74 3.27
C HIS A 92 13.45 -2.94 1.80
N ILE A 93 12.59 -2.55 0.88
CA ILE A 93 12.87 -2.59 -0.56
C ILE A 93 14.06 -1.70 -0.89
N TYR A 94 14.06 -0.47 -0.39
CA TYR A 94 15.15 0.47 -0.62
C TYR A 94 16.49 -0.09 -0.12
N ARG A 95 16.53 -0.57 1.12
CA ARG A 95 17.75 -1.13 1.71
C ARG A 95 18.25 -2.34 0.94
N ALA A 96 17.37 -3.24 0.56
CA ALA A 96 17.72 -4.43 -0.20
C ALA A 96 18.30 -4.09 -1.57
N LYS A 97 17.76 -3.07 -2.23
CA LYS A 97 18.24 -2.63 -3.55
C LYS A 97 19.54 -1.81 -3.49
N HIS A 98 19.86 -1.25 -2.34
CA HIS A 98 21.03 -0.36 -2.15
C HIS A 98 22.07 -0.92 -1.18
N ASN A 99 21.94 -2.21 -0.80
CA ASN A 99 22.96 -2.83 0.02
C ASN A 99 24.18 -3.22 -0.81
N SER A 100 25.30 -3.53 -0.14
CA SER A 100 26.55 -3.88 -0.77
C SER A 100 26.70 -5.36 -1.10
N TYR A 101 25.65 -6.17 -0.91
CA TYR A 101 25.71 -7.60 -1.22
C TYR A 101 25.73 -7.83 -2.73
N GLU A 102 26.74 -8.56 -3.16
CA GLU A 102 26.81 -9.01 -4.56
C GLU A 102 25.81 -10.13 -4.80
N ARG A 103 25.19 -10.11 -5.97
CA ARG A 103 24.06 -10.98 -6.29
C ARG A 103 24.39 -12.09 -7.27
N PHE A 104 25.65 -12.33 -7.41
CA PHE A 104 26.13 -13.33 -8.37
C PHE A 104 26.65 -14.56 -7.65
#